data_ec0bcb3581770251a4f08ba4ec2b86f2
#
_entry.id   ec0bcb3581770251a4f08ba4ec2b86f2
#
_cell.length_a   1.000
_cell.length_b   1.000
_cell.length_c   1.000
_cell.angle_alpha   90.00
_cell.angle_beta   90.00
_cell.angle_gamma   90.00
#
_symmetry.space_group_name_H-M   'P 1'
#
loop_
_entity.id
_entity.type
_entity.pdbx_description
1 polymer ?
#
loop_
_entity_poly.entity_id
_entity_poly.type
_entity_poly.pdbx_seq_one_letter_code
_entity_poly.pdbx_strand_id
1 'polypeptide(L)'
;IECETEIWRDLRMKMSITPASMQAKYAAIPAWLKTLMVSFADGLNFYLSTPPEVKPKLITHFEPWMALTFSEGSIGGDIEEIDLQDLAAFYGDKPRTVAALDSGFDPEPRGSNGFAIAPKLSKSGRALLLINPHTSFYFRPEVHVVSEQGLNAYGAVTWGQFFVYQGFNEHAGWMHTSGG
;
A
#
# COMPACT_ATOMS: atom_id res chain seq x y z
N ILE A 1 20.05 -3.73 18.17
CA ILE A 1 19.31 -2.45 18.06
C ILE A 1 18.32 -2.54 16.89
N GLU A 2 18.72 -2.96 15.69
CA GLU A 2 17.79 -3.14 14.56
C GLU A 2 16.65 -4.13 14.89
N CYS A 3 16.97 -5.28 15.47
CA CYS A 3 15.96 -6.27 15.85
C CYS A 3 14.93 -5.74 16.85
N GLU A 4 15.32 -4.84 17.75
CA GLU A 4 14.41 -4.29 18.75
C GLU A 4 13.41 -3.31 18.11
N THR A 5 13.86 -2.47 17.20
CA THR A 5 12.98 -1.56 16.46
C THR A 5 11.95 -2.32 15.63
N GLU A 6 12.37 -3.40 14.96
CA GLU A 6 11.44 -4.23 14.19
C GLU A 6 10.38 -4.91 15.09
N ILE A 7 10.74 -5.30 16.30
CA ILE A 7 9.77 -5.84 17.27
C ILE A 7 8.71 -4.80 17.62
N TRP A 8 9.10 -3.54 17.84
CA TRP A 8 8.14 -2.47 18.13
C TRP A 8 7.27 -2.12 16.91
N ARG A 9 7.81 -2.15 15.71
CA ARG A 9 7.03 -2.03 14.46
C ARG A 9 6.01 -3.16 14.34
N ASP A 10 6.39 -4.40 14.59
CA ASP A 10 5.49 -5.54 14.57
C ASP A 10 4.40 -5.44 15.63
N LEU A 11 4.74 -5.00 16.84
CA LEU A 11 3.77 -4.78 17.92
C LEU A 11 2.77 -3.69 17.54
N ARG A 12 3.24 -2.58 16.97
CA ARG A 12 2.39 -1.50 16.46
C ARG A 12 1.39 -2.03 15.44
N MET A 13 1.86 -2.79 14.45
CA MET A 13 0.99 -3.41 13.45
C MET A 13 -0.05 -4.34 14.08
N LYS A 14 0.35 -5.18 15.03
CA LYS A 14 -0.53 -6.14 15.71
C LYS A 14 -1.62 -5.50 16.57
N MET A 15 -1.48 -4.23 16.96
CA MET A 15 -2.54 -3.52 17.67
C MET A 15 -3.81 -3.35 16.82
N SER A 16 -3.67 -3.24 15.49
CA SER A 16 -4.78 -2.97 14.57
C SER A 16 -4.99 -4.08 13.54
N ILE A 17 -3.94 -4.80 13.18
CA ILE A 17 -3.96 -5.82 12.13
C ILE A 17 -3.57 -7.18 12.72
N THR A 18 -4.54 -8.10 12.74
CA THR A 18 -4.29 -9.50 13.11
C THR A 18 -4.76 -10.43 12.00
N PRO A 19 -4.14 -11.60 11.81
CA PRO A 19 -4.62 -12.58 10.84
C PRO A 19 -6.12 -12.88 10.97
N ALA A 20 -6.59 -13.08 12.20
CA ALA A 20 -8.00 -13.39 12.46
C ALA A 20 -8.93 -12.25 12.01
N SER A 21 -8.57 -10.99 12.30
CA SER A 21 -9.39 -9.83 11.91
C SER A 21 -9.40 -9.64 10.39
N MET A 22 -8.28 -9.89 9.70
CA MET A 22 -8.19 -9.77 8.24
C MET A 22 -8.92 -10.92 7.54
N GLN A 23 -8.85 -12.14 8.07
CA GLN A 23 -9.63 -13.27 7.56
C GLN A 23 -11.14 -13.03 7.70
N ALA A 24 -11.57 -12.47 8.83
CA ALA A 24 -12.98 -12.09 9.02
C ALA A 24 -13.44 -11.00 8.03
N LYS A 25 -12.61 -9.98 7.82
CA LYS A 25 -12.86 -8.95 6.78
C LYS A 25 -12.92 -9.58 5.39
N TYR A 26 -11.96 -10.43 5.05
CA TYR A 26 -11.95 -11.15 3.76
C TYR A 26 -13.20 -12.01 3.57
N ALA A 27 -13.67 -12.67 4.60
CA ALA A 27 -14.91 -13.47 4.52
C ALA A 27 -16.13 -12.60 4.15
N ALA A 28 -16.17 -11.35 4.59
CA ALA A 28 -17.30 -10.42 4.43
C ALA A 28 -17.28 -9.62 3.11
N ILE A 29 -16.17 -9.57 2.37
CA ILE A 29 -16.10 -8.80 1.13
C ILE A 29 -16.90 -9.43 -0.02
N PRO A 30 -17.30 -8.65 -1.05
CA PRO A 30 -18.03 -9.15 -2.21
C PRO A 30 -17.25 -10.22 -3.01
N ALA A 31 -17.97 -11.12 -3.66
CA ALA A 31 -17.38 -12.24 -4.41
C ALA A 31 -16.41 -11.78 -5.52
N TRP A 32 -16.75 -10.71 -6.25
CA TRP A 32 -15.87 -10.19 -7.30
C TRP A 32 -14.52 -9.72 -6.75
N LEU A 33 -14.50 -9.10 -5.56
CA LEU A 33 -13.26 -8.65 -4.93
C LEU A 33 -12.43 -9.84 -4.42
N LYS A 34 -13.10 -10.89 -3.89
CA LYS A 34 -12.41 -12.15 -3.55
C LYS A 34 -11.72 -12.75 -4.77
N THR A 35 -12.38 -12.77 -5.92
CA THR A 35 -11.79 -13.29 -7.17
C THR A 35 -10.50 -12.54 -7.53
N LEU A 36 -10.49 -11.22 -7.43
CA LEU A 36 -9.28 -10.42 -7.70
C LEU A 36 -8.16 -10.74 -6.70
N MET A 37 -8.49 -10.83 -5.42
CA MET A 37 -7.50 -11.13 -4.37
C MET A 37 -6.94 -12.56 -4.50
N VAL A 38 -7.78 -13.53 -4.87
CA VAL A 38 -7.32 -14.90 -5.17
C VAL A 38 -6.36 -14.88 -6.36
N SER A 39 -6.75 -14.25 -7.47
CA SER A 39 -5.90 -14.17 -8.67
C SER A 39 -4.56 -13.48 -8.39
N PHE A 40 -4.55 -12.45 -7.54
CA PHE A 40 -3.33 -11.79 -7.12
C PHE A 40 -2.42 -12.72 -6.29
N ALA A 41 -2.98 -13.40 -5.30
CA ALA A 41 -2.23 -14.36 -4.48
C ALA A 41 -1.69 -15.53 -5.33
N ASP A 42 -2.48 -16.04 -6.26
CA ASP A 42 -2.06 -17.09 -7.20
C ASP A 42 -0.89 -16.64 -8.07
N GLY A 43 -0.93 -15.39 -8.57
CA GLY A 43 0.18 -14.80 -9.33
C GLY A 43 1.47 -14.71 -8.52
N LEU A 44 1.40 -14.29 -7.26
CA LEU A 44 2.55 -14.26 -6.36
C LEU A 44 3.09 -15.67 -6.09
N ASN A 45 2.20 -16.62 -5.81
CA ASN A 45 2.58 -18.02 -5.54
C ASN A 45 3.18 -18.68 -6.79
N PHE A 46 2.65 -18.38 -7.96
CA PHE A 46 3.26 -18.82 -9.23
C PHE A 46 4.70 -18.30 -9.36
N TYR A 47 4.92 -17.01 -9.11
CA TYR A 47 6.25 -16.44 -9.13
C TYR A 47 7.20 -17.10 -8.12
N LEU A 48 6.73 -17.36 -6.89
CA LEU A 48 7.55 -18.04 -5.87
C LEU A 48 7.95 -19.47 -6.27
N SER A 49 7.13 -20.13 -7.08
CA SER A 49 7.37 -21.53 -7.48
C SER A 49 8.13 -21.69 -8.79
N THR A 50 8.24 -20.64 -9.60
CA THR A 50 8.72 -20.77 -10.99
C THR A 50 10.23 -20.48 -11.15
N PRO A 51 10.78 -19.33 -10.70
CA PRO A 51 12.21 -19.07 -10.86
C PRO A 51 13.02 -19.80 -9.78
N PRO A 52 13.98 -20.65 -10.15
CA PRO A 52 14.74 -21.46 -9.20
C PRO A 52 15.63 -20.63 -8.25
N GLU A 53 15.94 -19.39 -8.62
CA GLU A 53 16.69 -18.44 -7.81
C GLU A 53 15.86 -17.78 -6.71
N VAL A 54 14.55 -17.80 -6.80
CA VAL A 54 13.65 -17.22 -5.80
C VAL A 54 13.55 -18.15 -4.59
N LYS A 55 14.15 -17.71 -3.50
CA LYS A 55 14.16 -18.44 -2.22
C LYS A 55 13.62 -17.53 -1.11
N PRO A 56 12.30 -17.51 -0.89
CA PRO A 56 11.71 -16.66 0.13
C PRO A 56 12.21 -17.08 1.52
N LYS A 57 12.54 -16.09 2.35
CA LYS A 57 13.08 -16.35 3.70
C LYS A 57 11.98 -16.55 4.74
N LEU A 58 10.83 -15.88 4.59
CA LEU A 58 9.78 -15.85 5.59
C LEU A 58 8.43 -16.33 5.03
N ILE A 59 7.93 -15.68 3.98
CA ILE A 59 6.63 -16.00 3.39
C ILE A 59 6.87 -16.90 2.19
N THR A 60 6.48 -18.15 2.31
CA THR A 60 6.62 -19.16 1.25
C THR A 60 5.32 -19.41 0.48
N HIS A 61 4.21 -18.85 0.97
CA HIS A 61 2.90 -18.93 0.36
C HIS A 61 2.07 -17.69 0.74
N PHE A 62 1.40 -17.10 -0.25
CA PHE A 62 0.50 -15.98 -0.06
C PHE A 62 -0.96 -16.43 -0.06
N GLU A 63 -1.67 -16.08 1.01
CA GLU A 63 -3.11 -16.24 1.10
C GLU A 63 -3.83 -14.99 0.59
N PRO A 64 -5.01 -15.11 -0.05
CA PRO A 64 -5.72 -13.97 -0.62
C PRO A 64 -5.99 -12.83 0.38
N TRP A 65 -6.29 -13.16 1.64
CA TRP A 65 -6.57 -12.18 2.69
C TRP A 65 -5.34 -11.33 3.09
N MET A 66 -4.13 -11.78 2.76
CA MET A 66 -2.90 -11.07 3.11
C MET A 66 -2.79 -9.68 2.46
N ALA A 67 -3.44 -9.47 1.31
CA ALA A 67 -3.52 -8.14 0.72
C ALA A 67 -4.22 -7.10 1.61
N LEU A 68 -5.02 -7.53 2.59
CA LEU A 68 -5.67 -6.66 3.58
C LEU A 68 -4.77 -6.28 4.76
N THR A 69 -3.59 -6.88 4.87
CA THR A 69 -2.62 -6.55 5.93
C THR A 69 -1.74 -5.36 5.57
N PHE A 70 -1.81 -4.90 4.34
CA PHE A 70 -1.04 -3.75 3.90
C PHE A 70 -1.54 -2.48 4.56
N SER A 71 -0.64 -1.72 5.16
CA SER A 71 -0.87 -0.35 5.58
C SER A 71 0.09 0.56 4.83
N GLU A 72 -0.39 1.72 4.45
CA GLU A 72 0.41 2.73 3.78
C GLU A 72 0.31 4.05 4.52
N GLY A 73 1.45 4.56 5.00
CA GLY A 73 1.55 5.77 5.79
C GLY A 73 1.19 7.08 5.07
N SER A 74 0.78 7.03 3.81
CA SER A 74 0.46 8.24 3.05
C SER A 74 -1.01 8.66 3.11
N ILE A 75 -1.90 7.81 3.63
CA ILE A 75 -3.32 8.11 3.79
C ILE A 75 -3.60 8.23 5.28
N GLY A 76 -3.74 9.44 5.78
CA GLY A 76 -3.81 9.79 7.20
C GLY A 76 -4.69 8.87 8.07
N GLY A 77 -4.35 8.76 9.33
CA GLY A 77 -4.96 7.85 10.30
C GLY A 77 -4.26 6.50 10.37
N ASP A 78 -3.07 6.43 9.88
CA ASP A 78 -2.31 5.22 9.75
C ASP A 78 -1.69 4.74 11.04
N ILE A 79 -1.50 3.44 11.09
CA ILE A 79 -0.84 2.75 12.20
C ILE A 79 0.57 3.31 12.42
N GLU A 80 1.22 3.75 11.36
CA GLU A 80 2.57 4.33 11.36
C GLU A 80 2.67 5.67 12.09
N GLU A 81 1.57 6.38 12.31
CA GLU A 81 1.55 7.62 13.10
C GLU A 81 1.74 7.38 14.60
N ILE A 82 1.54 6.15 15.07
CA ILE A 82 1.83 5.78 16.45
C ILE A 82 3.35 5.75 16.64
N ASP A 83 3.86 6.67 17.47
CA ASP A 83 5.29 6.76 17.74
C ASP A 83 5.79 5.50 18.48
N LEU A 84 6.89 4.92 17.97
CA LEU A 84 7.47 3.72 18.55
C LEU A 84 8.08 3.96 19.93
N GLN A 85 8.53 5.18 20.21
CA GLN A 85 9.07 5.54 21.53
C GLN A 85 7.96 5.61 22.56
N ASP A 86 6.81 6.19 22.18
CA ASP A 86 5.63 6.23 23.04
C ASP A 86 5.10 4.82 23.31
N LEU A 87 5.09 3.97 22.29
CA LEU A 87 4.71 2.57 22.42
C LEU A 87 5.65 1.81 23.37
N ALA A 88 6.95 1.99 23.19
CA ALA A 88 7.97 1.39 24.04
C ALA A 88 7.94 1.93 25.48
N ALA A 89 7.64 3.21 25.67
CA ALA A 89 7.46 3.82 26.99
C ALA A 89 6.22 3.28 27.71
N PHE A 90 5.14 3.01 26.97
CA PHE A 90 3.89 2.51 27.53
C PHE A 90 3.95 1.03 27.93
N TYR A 91 4.54 0.19 27.07
CA TYR A 91 4.56 -1.27 27.25
C TYR A 91 5.90 -1.83 27.75
N GLY A 92 6.96 -1.04 27.72
CA GLY A 92 8.29 -1.48 28.13
C GLY A 92 8.52 -1.37 29.65
N ASP A 93 9.24 -2.33 30.19
CA ASP A 93 9.61 -2.34 31.64
C ASP A 93 10.64 -1.27 32.02
N LYS A 94 11.29 -0.64 31.05
CA LYS A 94 12.30 0.41 31.24
C LYS A 94 12.21 1.45 30.12
N PRO A 95 12.41 2.75 30.43
CA PRO A 95 12.58 3.75 29.40
C PRO A 95 13.80 3.38 28.54
N ARG A 96 13.53 2.85 27.38
CA ARG A 96 14.55 2.57 26.38
C ARG A 96 14.52 3.69 25.37
N THR A 97 15.65 4.31 25.14
CA THR A 97 15.84 5.10 23.94
C THR A 97 15.78 4.13 22.76
N VAL A 98 14.63 4.03 22.14
CA VAL A 98 14.54 3.53 20.78
C VAL A 98 15.32 4.56 19.98
N ALA A 99 16.61 4.29 19.80
CA ALA A 99 17.48 5.21 19.08
C ALA A 99 16.82 5.54 17.74
N ALA A 100 16.91 6.78 17.34
CA ALA A 100 16.38 7.31 16.09
C ALA A 100 16.92 6.52 14.88
N LEU A 101 16.44 5.29 14.71
CA LEU A 101 16.71 4.44 13.55
C LEU A 101 15.79 4.73 12.39
N ASP A 102 14.87 5.68 12.56
CA ASP A 102 14.04 6.21 11.48
C ASP A 102 14.79 7.21 10.58
N SER A 103 16.05 7.52 10.90
CA SER A 103 16.86 8.49 10.14
C SER A 103 17.52 7.91 8.87
N GLY A 104 17.29 6.67 8.54
CA GLY A 104 17.84 6.02 7.34
C GLY A 104 16.85 5.85 6.19
N PHE A 105 15.57 6.03 6.43
CA PHE A 105 14.57 6.19 5.38
C PHE A 105 14.48 7.67 5.03
N ASP A 106 14.64 7.96 3.74
CA ASP A 106 14.32 9.26 3.17
C ASP A 106 12.93 9.65 3.68
N PRO A 107 12.79 10.75 4.46
CA PRO A 107 11.49 11.11 4.99
C PRO A 107 10.56 11.30 3.79
N GLU A 108 9.61 10.40 3.63
CA GLU A 108 8.67 10.48 2.52
C GLU A 108 8.02 11.85 2.51
N PRO A 109 8.10 12.59 1.40
CA PRO A 109 7.42 13.86 1.31
C PRO A 109 5.93 13.61 1.50
N ARG A 110 5.35 14.22 2.54
CA ARG A 110 3.93 14.05 2.86
C ARG A 110 3.07 14.88 1.93
N GLY A 111 1.94 14.31 1.54
CA GLY A 111 0.95 14.97 0.70
C GLY A 111 1.04 14.57 -0.78
N SER A 112 0.21 15.20 -1.58
CA SER A 112 0.17 15.01 -3.03
C SER A 112 -0.57 16.17 -3.66
N ASN A 113 -0.25 16.50 -4.90
CA ASN A 113 -0.96 17.53 -5.66
C ASN A 113 -1.78 16.91 -6.79
N GLY A 114 -2.97 17.43 -7.02
CA GLY A 114 -3.78 17.08 -8.16
C GLY A 114 -4.52 18.27 -8.74
N PHE A 115 -4.59 18.33 -10.07
CA PHE A 115 -5.33 19.37 -10.78
C PHE A 115 -6.26 18.69 -11.78
N ALA A 116 -7.57 18.91 -11.63
CA ALA A 116 -8.56 18.50 -12.59
C ALA A 116 -9.11 19.72 -13.34
N ILE A 117 -8.95 19.75 -14.65
CA ILE A 117 -9.42 20.83 -15.51
C ILE A 117 -10.60 20.34 -16.34
N ALA A 118 -11.74 20.98 -16.18
CA ALA A 118 -12.95 20.63 -16.93
C ALA A 118 -12.77 20.89 -18.45
N PRO A 119 -13.42 20.12 -19.34
CA PRO A 119 -13.32 20.26 -20.80
C PRO A 119 -13.50 21.71 -21.30
N LYS A 120 -14.44 22.45 -20.74
CA LYS A 120 -14.74 23.83 -21.11
C LYS A 120 -13.60 24.83 -20.82
N LEU A 121 -12.66 24.45 -19.97
CA LEU A 121 -11.52 25.29 -19.58
C LEU A 121 -10.23 24.88 -20.31
N SER A 122 -10.26 23.81 -21.10
CA SER A 122 -9.11 23.35 -21.86
C SER A 122 -9.22 23.75 -23.34
N LYS A 123 -8.09 24.10 -23.94
CA LYS A 123 -8.02 24.43 -25.39
C LYS A 123 -8.42 23.25 -26.28
N SER A 124 -8.19 22.02 -25.82
CA SER A 124 -8.52 20.80 -26.55
C SER A 124 -9.98 20.40 -26.46
N GLY A 125 -10.77 21.02 -25.57
CA GLY A 125 -12.12 20.60 -25.25
C GLY A 125 -12.21 19.24 -24.51
N ARG A 126 -11.09 18.76 -23.96
CA ARG A 126 -11.01 17.52 -23.20
C ARG A 126 -10.67 17.79 -21.72
N ALA A 127 -11.12 16.91 -20.83
CA ALA A 127 -10.69 16.95 -19.44
C ALA A 127 -9.18 16.70 -19.34
N LEU A 128 -8.52 17.40 -18.42
CA LEU A 128 -7.10 17.17 -18.10
C LEU A 128 -6.98 16.85 -16.61
N LEU A 129 -6.15 15.87 -16.30
CA LEU A 129 -5.83 15.49 -14.93
C LEU A 129 -4.32 15.44 -14.76
N LEU A 130 -3.80 16.19 -13.79
CA LEU A 130 -2.44 16.04 -13.31
C LEU A 130 -2.50 15.33 -11.97
N ILE A 131 -1.67 14.30 -11.82
CA ILE A 131 -1.49 13.54 -10.59
C ILE A 131 -0.01 13.65 -10.21
N ASN A 132 0.27 14.17 -9.03
CA ASN A 132 1.63 14.30 -8.51
C ASN A 132 1.69 13.80 -7.06
N PRO A 133 1.79 12.49 -6.85
CA PRO A 133 1.96 11.92 -5.52
C PRO A 133 3.37 12.21 -5.00
N HIS A 134 3.46 12.67 -3.77
CA HIS A 134 4.73 12.83 -3.05
C HIS A 134 5.00 11.55 -2.26
N THR A 135 5.76 10.66 -2.85
CA THR A 135 6.08 9.35 -2.27
C THR A 135 7.55 9.01 -2.52
N SER A 136 8.08 8.04 -1.79
CA SER A 136 9.42 7.56 -2.07
C SER A 136 9.55 7.01 -3.49
N PHE A 137 10.73 7.14 -4.05
CA PHE A 137 11.00 6.79 -5.46
C PHE A 137 10.67 5.32 -5.79
N TYR A 138 10.86 4.42 -4.85
CA TYR A 138 10.70 2.98 -5.09
C TYR A 138 9.33 2.42 -4.70
N PHE A 139 8.46 3.25 -4.15
CA PHE A 139 7.26 2.75 -3.47
C PHE A 139 6.08 2.45 -4.40
N ARG A 140 5.97 3.16 -5.53
CA ARG A 140 4.84 3.06 -6.45
C ARG A 140 5.29 2.88 -7.90
N PRO A 141 5.53 1.63 -8.35
CA PRO A 141 5.80 1.38 -9.75
C PRO A 141 4.58 1.72 -10.62
N GLU A 142 4.83 2.23 -11.80
CA GLU A 142 3.78 2.48 -12.79
C GLU A 142 3.51 1.22 -13.61
N VAL A 143 2.23 0.98 -13.89
CA VAL A 143 1.76 -0.14 -14.70
C VAL A 143 0.68 0.29 -15.69
N HIS A 144 0.62 -0.40 -16.81
CA HIS A 144 -0.52 -0.36 -17.72
C HIS A 144 -1.18 -1.74 -17.72
N VAL A 145 -2.40 -1.80 -17.21
CA VAL A 145 -3.16 -3.05 -17.09
C VAL A 145 -4.29 -3.04 -18.11
N VAL A 146 -4.32 -4.06 -18.95
CA VAL A 146 -5.34 -4.26 -19.98
C VAL A 146 -5.94 -5.64 -19.83
N SER A 147 -7.28 -5.73 -19.91
CA SER A 147 -8.02 -6.99 -19.86
C SER A 147 -9.14 -6.98 -20.91
N GLU A 148 -9.38 -8.12 -21.54
CA GLU A 148 -10.52 -8.31 -22.44
C GLU A 148 -11.88 -8.15 -21.76
N GLN A 149 -11.91 -8.13 -20.42
CA GLN A 149 -13.10 -7.84 -19.61
C GLN A 149 -13.42 -6.34 -19.51
N GLY A 150 -12.74 -5.50 -20.27
CA GLY A 150 -12.99 -4.06 -20.35
C GLY A 150 -12.13 -3.20 -19.44
N LEU A 151 -11.14 -3.76 -18.75
CA LEU A 151 -10.18 -2.98 -18.00
C LEU A 151 -9.09 -2.46 -18.93
N ASN A 152 -8.86 -1.15 -18.93
CA ASN A 152 -7.73 -0.49 -19.57
C ASN A 152 -7.33 0.69 -18.68
N ALA A 153 -6.38 0.47 -17.78
CA ALA A 153 -5.98 1.45 -16.77
C ALA A 153 -4.47 1.61 -16.72
N TYR A 154 -4.02 2.86 -16.65
CA TYR A 154 -2.62 3.22 -16.44
C TYR A 154 -2.46 4.00 -15.14
N GLY A 155 -1.40 3.74 -14.42
CA GLY A 155 -1.05 4.49 -13.21
C GLY A 155 -0.15 3.75 -12.26
N ALA A 156 -0.06 4.27 -11.03
CA ALA A 156 0.78 3.73 -9.99
C ALA A 156 0.06 2.64 -9.19
N VAL A 157 0.78 1.57 -8.89
CA VAL A 157 0.37 0.55 -7.94
C VAL A 157 1.20 0.67 -6.67
N THR A 158 0.64 0.26 -5.57
CA THR A 158 1.35 0.17 -4.30
C THR A 158 1.82 -1.26 -4.10
N TRP A 159 3.01 -1.46 -3.55
CA TRP A 159 3.51 -2.79 -3.23
C TRP A 159 2.51 -3.57 -2.37
N GLY A 160 2.24 -4.81 -2.74
CA GLY A 160 1.27 -5.66 -2.06
C GLY A 160 -0.20 -5.41 -2.44
N GLN A 161 -0.48 -4.49 -3.37
CA GLN A 161 -1.83 -4.23 -3.87
C GLN A 161 -2.02 -4.73 -5.31
N PHE A 162 -3.26 -5.07 -5.63
CA PHE A 162 -3.67 -5.71 -6.88
C PHE A 162 -4.46 -4.79 -7.82
N PHE A 163 -4.41 -3.49 -7.61
CA PHE A 163 -5.15 -2.50 -8.40
C PHE A 163 -4.31 -1.24 -8.63
N VAL A 164 -4.65 -0.48 -9.67
CA VAL A 164 -4.08 0.84 -9.92
C VAL A 164 -4.58 1.80 -8.85
N TYR A 165 -3.71 2.20 -7.95
CA TYR A 165 -4.03 3.01 -6.78
C TYR A 165 -4.30 4.47 -7.13
N GLN A 166 -3.47 5.05 -8.00
CA GLN A 166 -3.67 6.38 -8.60
C GLN A 166 -3.43 6.26 -10.09
N GLY A 167 -4.34 6.79 -10.89
CA GLY A 167 -4.21 6.63 -12.33
C GLY A 167 -5.41 7.12 -13.11
N PHE A 168 -5.55 6.59 -14.31
CA PHE A 168 -6.65 6.94 -15.20
C PHE A 168 -6.95 5.81 -16.19
N ASN A 169 -8.12 5.89 -16.77
CA ASN A 169 -8.56 5.15 -17.94
C ASN A 169 -9.22 6.11 -18.94
N GLU A 170 -9.87 5.58 -19.98
CA GLU A 170 -10.57 6.40 -20.98
C GLU A 170 -11.78 7.16 -20.44
N HIS A 171 -12.28 6.82 -19.24
CA HIS A 171 -13.51 7.37 -18.68
C HIS A 171 -13.28 8.23 -17.44
N ALA A 172 -12.25 7.92 -16.65
CA ALA A 172 -12.03 8.54 -15.35
C ALA A 172 -10.55 8.62 -14.99
N GLY A 173 -10.23 9.54 -14.09
CA GLY A 173 -8.95 9.59 -13.42
C GLY A 173 -9.17 9.71 -11.91
N TRP A 174 -8.25 9.18 -11.12
CA TRP A 174 -8.34 9.16 -9.65
C TRP A 174 -6.98 9.34 -9.02
N MET A 175 -6.98 10.02 -7.91
CA MET A 175 -5.81 10.19 -7.05
C MET A 175 -6.22 10.36 -5.59
N HIS A 176 -5.25 10.22 -4.71
CA HIS A 176 -5.41 10.46 -3.28
C HIS A 176 -4.42 11.52 -2.83
N THR A 177 -4.81 12.27 -1.81
CA THR A 177 -3.93 13.17 -1.08
C THR A 177 -4.33 13.17 0.38
N SER A 178 -3.37 13.39 1.27
CA SER A 178 -3.68 13.59 2.68
C SER A 178 -4.40 14.94 2.85
N GLY A 179 -5.57 14.89 3.47
CA GLY A 179 -6.31 16.08 3.88
C GLY A 179 -6.14 16.32 5.37
N GLY A 180 -5.68 17.49 5.73
CA GLY A 180 -5.63 17.94 7.11
C GLY A 180 -6.82 18.82 7.46
#